data_19a5b268895d3d998781b2d565235f30
#
_entry.id   19a5b268895d3d998781b2d565235f30
#
_cell.length_a   1.000
_cell.length_b   1.000
_cell.length_c   1.000
_cell.angle_alpha   90.00
_cell.angle_beta   90.00
_cell.angle_gamma   90.00
#
_symmetry.space_group_name_H-M   'P 1'
#
loop_
_entity.id
_entity.type
_entity.pdbx_description
1 polymer ?
#
loop_
_entity_poly.entity_id
_entity_poly.type
_entity_poly.pdbx_seq_one_letter_code
_entity_poly.pdbx_strand_id
1 'polypeptide(L)'
;SINFVGVIPNHFLQNFVKNLKNIIFALIIAIIVWFAISMQIFPDVTTHVSNIPVEVKATEYMTKNALSVTNSYVDKITVQVTGKRYEVGNLTASDFTASADLSAITAPGEYKVKVNVTPVKENSCTVDDEGLSVKLKVEKTVSKTLSISDGSMKAVAEGITATAGMKIDSVTAEPSTITLTGDST
;
A
#
# COMPACT_ATOMS: atom_id res chain seq x y z
N SER A 1 -31.72 -61.43 13.43
CA SER A 1 -30.64 -60.69 14.12
C SER A 1 -29.33 -61.35 13.80
N ILE A 2 -28.60 -60.84 12.85
CA ILE A 2 -27.24 -61.34 12.51
C ILE A 2 -26.26 -60.50 13.32
N ASN A 3 -25.74 -61.08 14.40
CA ASN A 3 -24.62 -60.50 15.16
C ASN A 3 -23.32 -60.72 14.39
N PHE A 4 -22.90 -59.74 13.64
CA PHE A 4 -21.57 -59.69 13.05
C PHE A 4 -20.58 -59.12 14.10
N VAL A 5 -20.38 -59.82 15.18
CA VAL A 5 -19.19 -59.64 16.02
C VAL A 5 -18.08 -60.49 15.43
N GLY A 6 -17.38 -59.90 14.45
CA GLY A 6 -16.18 -60.52 13.91
C GLY A 6 -15.16 -60.69 15.04
N VAL A 7 -14.95 -61.95 15.48
CA VAL A 7 -13.90 -62.33 16.38
C VAL A 7 -12.56 -62.02 15.70
N ILE A 8 -12.00 -60.85 16.01
CA ILE A 8 -10.63 -60.54 15.60
C ILE A 8 -9.72 -61.53 16.38
N PRO A 9 -8.97 -62.42 15.69
CA PRO A 9 -8.16 -63.40 16.36
C PRO A 9 -7.13 -62.70 17.25
N ASN A 10 -7.07 -63.12 18.50
CA ASN A 10 -6.16 -62.54 19.52
C ASN A 10 -4.69 -62.46 19.06
N HIS A 11 -4.31 -63.35 18.17
CA HIS A 11 -2.97 -63.41 17.57
C HIS A 11 -2.71 -62.18 16.65
N PHE A 12 -3.76 -61.65 15.98
CA PHE A 12 -3.66 -60.46 15.16
C PHE A 12 -3.48 -59.21 16.04
N LEU A 13 -4.24 -59.10 17.12
CA LEU A 13 -4.14 -58.04 18.08
C LEU A 13 -2.78 -57.98 18.79
N GLN A 14 -2.24 -59.12 19.17
CA GLN A 14 -0.91 -59.19 19.81
C GLN A 14 0.21 -58.79 18.85
N ASN A 15 0.16 -59.21 17.59
CA ASN A 15 1.13 -58.82 16.59
C ASN A 15 0.99 -57.31 16.22
N PHE A 16 -0.23 -56.80 16.23
CA PHE A 16 -0.50 -55.40 16.00
C PHE A 16 0.10 -54.50 17.11
N VAL A 17 -0.14 -54.88 18.37
CA VAL A 17 0.42 -54.14 19.52
C VAL A 17 1.95 -54.24 19.55
N LYS A 18 2.52 -55.39 19.20
CA LYS A 18 3.99 -55.59 19.19
C LYS A 18 4.67 -54.73 18.13
N ASN A 19 3.97 -54.47 17.02
CA ASN A 19 4.47 -53.62 15.93
C ASN A 19 3.93 -52.19 15.95
N LEU A 20 3.20 -51.82 17.01
CA LEU A 20 2.53 -50.51 17.10
C LEU A 20 3.49 -49.32 16.93
N LYS A 21 4.69 -49.42 17.47
CA LYS A 21 5.74 -48.40 17.28
C LYS A 21 6.09 -48.21 15.80
N ASN A 22 6.26 -49.33 15.07
CA ASN A 22 6.61 -49.27 13.66
C ASN A 22 5.45 -48.80 12.82
N ILE A 23 4.20 -49.10 13.18
CA ILE A 23 3.00 -48.62 12.53
C ILE A 23 2.84 -47.10 12.72
N ILE A 24 3.02 -46.60 13.95
CA ILE A 24 2.96 -45.17 14.25
C ILE A 24 4.08 -44.44 13.51
N PHE A 25 5.29 -44.99 13.50
CA PHE A 25 6.41 -44.38 12.80
C PHE A 25 6.16 -44.31 11.27
N ALA A 26 5.66 -45.39 10.68
CA ALA A 26 5.30 -45.45 9.29
C ALA A 26 4.16 -44.43 8.95
N LEU A 27 3.17 -44.29 9.83
CA LEU A 27 2.10 -43.31 9.68
C LEU A 27 2.61 -41.88 9.69
N ILE A 28 3.52 -41.56 10.62
CA ILE A 28 4.13 -40.22 10.71
C ILE A 28 4.90 -39.92 9.43
N ILE A 29 5.72 -40.86 8.93
CA ILE A 29 6.45 -40.70 7.68
C ILE A 29 5.48 -40.52 6.50
N ALA A 30 4.42 -41.31 6.43
CA ALA A 30 3.42 -41.20 5.38
C ALA A 30 2.74 -39.81 5.37
N ILE A 31 2.43 -39.26 6.56
CA ILE A 31 1.84 -37.92 6.70
C ILE A 31 2.85 -36.86 6.25
N ILE A 32 4.12 -36.97 6.63
CA ILE A 32 5.17 -36.03 6.24
C ILE A 32 5.36 -36.03 4.72
N VAL A 33 5.46 -37.23 4.13
CA VAL A 33 5.60 -37.38 2.67
C VAL A 33 4.37 -36.87 1.94
N TRP A 34 3.17 -37.19 2.43
CA TRP A 34 1.92 -36.68 1.87
C TRP A 34 1.87 -35.15 1.91
N PHE A 35 2.25 -34.56 3.05
CA PHE A 35 2.26 -33.11 3.21
C PHE A 35 3.29 -32.45 2.28
N ALA A 36 4.50 -33.01 2.16
CA ALA A 36 5.53 -32.52 1.24
C ALA A 36 5.07 -32.57 -0.22
N ILE A 37 4.46 -33.69 -0.64
CA ILE A 37 3.93 -33.83 -1.99
C ILE A 37 2.74 -32.90 -2.21
N SER A 38 1.84 -32.79 -1.25
CA SER A 38 0.68 -31.89 -1.33
C SER A 38 1.08 -30.44 -1.50
N MET A 39 2.14 -30.00 -0.84
CA MET A 39 2.66 -28.62 -1.03
C MET A 39 3.25 -28.36 -2.41
N GLN A 40 3.81 -29.38 -3.06
CA GLN A 40 4.39 -29.24 -4.41
C GLN A 40 3.37 -29.38 -5.56
N ILE A 41 2.26 -30.06 -5.34
CA ILE A 41 1.26 -30.35 -6.38
C ILE A 41 0.23 -29.22 -6.52
N PHE A 42 0.12 -28.30 -5.56
CA PHE A 42 -0.81 -27.16 -5.70
C PHE A 42 -0.36 -26.27 -6.85
N PRO A 43 -1.16 -26.13 -7.90
CA PRO A 43 -0.84 -25.22 -8.98
C PRO A 43 -0.83 -23.78 -8.47
N ASP A 44 0.01 -22.96 -9.08
CA ASP A 44 -0.03 -21.53 -8.84
C ASP A 44 -1.38 -20.98 -9.29
N VAL A 45 -1.95 -20.12 -8.50
CA VAL A 45 -3.19 -19.43 -8.80
C VAL A 45 -2.93 -17.95 -8.95
N THR A 46 -3.64 -17.34 -9.89
CA THR A 46 -3.60 -15.90 -10.09
C THR A 46 -4.78 -15.27 -9.39
N THR A 47 -4.51 -14.28 -8.59
CA THR A 47 -5.53 -13.47 -7.93
C THR A 47 -5.32 -11.99 -8.25
N HIS A 48 -6.36 -11.18 -8.07
CA HIS A 48 -6.31 -9.74 -8.27
C HIS A 48 -6.39 -9.05 -6.92
N VAL A 49 -5.40 -8.21 -6.64
CA VAL A 49 -5.41 -7.35 -5.46
C VAL A 49 -5.75 -5.94 -5.91
N SER A 50 -6.89 -5.45 -5.46
CA SER A 50 -7.43 -4.14 -5.83
C SER A 50 -7.22 -3.12 -4.73
N ASN A 51 -7.40 -1.84 -5.07
CA ASN A 51 -7.31 -0.70 -4.14
C ASN A 51 -5.91 -0.47 -3.54
N ILE A 52 -4.85 -0.85 -4.25
CA ILE A 52 -3.49 -0.51 -3.83
C ILE A 52 -3.26 0.97 -4.09
N PRO A 53 -2.96 1.78 -3.04
CA PRO A 53 -2.70 3.20 -3.22
C PRO A 53 -1.38 3.41 -3.96
N VAL A 54 -1.36 4.35 -4.91
CA VAL A 54 -0.15 4.71 -5.65
C VAL A 54 0.51 5.90 -4.97
N GLU A 55 1.72 5.72 -4.47
CA GLU A 55 2.53 6.81 -3.96
C GLU A 55 3.15 7.62 -5.11
N VAL A 56 2.91 8.92 -5.08
CA VAL A 56 3.50 9.87 -6.02
C VAL A 56 4.46 10.77 -5.25
N LYS A 57 5.77 10.51 -5.40
CA LYS A 57 6.81 11.29 -4.73
C LYS A 57 7.53 12.16 -5.74
N ALA A 58 7.53 13.49 -5.52
CA ALA A 58 8.29 14.41 -6.34
C ALA A 58 9.78 14.08 -6.31
N THR A 59 10.41 14.09 -7.47
CA THR A 59 11.87 13.92 -7.58
C THR A 59 12.60 15.18 -7.11
N GLU A 60 13.89 15.04 -6.81
CA GLU A 60 14.72 16.19 -6.45
C GLU A 60 14.76 17.25 -7.58
N TYR A 61 14.76 16.79 -8.84
CA TYR A 61 14.68 17.67 -9.99
C TYR A 61 13.38 18.47 -10.01
N MET A 62 12.24 17.81 -9.78
CA MET A 62 10.93 18.48 -9.73
C MET A 62 10.89 19.53 -8.63
N THR A 63 11.39 19.20 -7.45
CA THR A 63 11.44 20.13 -6.32
C THR A 63 12.33 21.36 -6.63
N LYS A 64 13.51 21.15 -7.24
CA LYS A 64 14.42 22.23 -7.63
C LYS A 64 13.84 23.16 -8.70
N ASN A 65 13.00 22.63 -9.59
CA ASN A 65 12.40 23.38 -10.70
C ASN A 65 10.97 23.85 -10.41
N ALA A 66 10.51 23.74 -9.16
CA ALA A 66 9.17 24.10 -8.73
C ALA A 66 8.05 23.38 -9.54
N LEU A 67 8.30 22.11 -9.88
CA LEU A 67 7.31 21.26 -10.54
C LEU A 67 6.55 20.45 -9.49
N SER A 68 5.23 20.43 -9.60
CA SER A 68 4.38 19.61 -8.72
C SER A 68 3.34 18.85 -9.51
N VAL A 69 2.94 17.71 -8.96
CA VAL A 69 1.81 16.93 -9.51
C VAL A 69 0.53 17.55 -8.97
N THR A 70 -0.25 18.15 -9.85
CA THR A 70 -1.51 18.83 -9.50
C THR A 70 -2.73 17.92 -9.58
N ASN A 71 -2.67 16.90 -10.42
CA ASN A 71 -3.75 15.93 -10.53
C ASN A 71 -3.19 14.55 -10.86
N SER A 72 -3.54 13.55 -10.05
CA SER A 72 -3.37 12.14 -10.37
C SER A 72 -4.75 11.55 -10.62
N TYR A 73 -4.98 11.10 -11.84
CA TYR A 73 -6.27 10.53 -12.24
C TYR A 73 -6.51 9.13 -11.66
N VAL A 74 -5.48 8.50 -11.10
CA VAL A 74 -5.58 7.15 -10.52
C VAL A 74 -4.88 7.12 -9.18
N ASP A 75 -5.68 7.15 -8.11
CA ASP A 75 -5.17 7.05 -6.75
C ASP A 75 -4.93 5.60 -6.33
N LYS A 76 -5.56 4.65 -7.01
CA LYS A 76 -5.54 3.23 -6.66
C LYS A 76 -5.45 2.36 -7.90
N ILE A 77 -4.71 1.27 -7.79
CA ILE A 77 -4.54 0.30 -8.88
C ILE A 77 -4.96 -1.09 -8.44
N THR A 78 -5.14 -1.95 -9.43
CA THR A 78 -5.33 -3.39 -9.27
C THR A 78 -4.18 -4.11 -9.93
N VAL A 79 -3.55 -5.05 -9.24
CA VAL A 79 -2.47 -5.87 -9.78
C VAL A 79 -2.84 -7.34 -9.80
N GLN A 80 -2.26 -8.08 -10.72
CA GLN A 80 -2.32 -9.54 -10.73
C GLN A 80 -1.14 -10.09 -9.92
N VAL A 81 -1.45 -11.03 -9.05
CA VAL A 81 -0.46 -11.72 -8.23
C VAL A 81 -0.63 -13.21 -8.42
N THR A 82 0.45 -13.88 -8.80
CA THR A 82 0.49 -15.33 -9.03
C THR A 82 1.37 -16.00 -7.98
N GLY A 83 0.87 -17.03 -7.37
CA GLY A 83 1.59 -17.79 -6.34
C GLY A 83 0.79 -18.94 -5.80
N LYS A 84 1.30 -19.58 -4.76
CA LYS A 84 0.60 -20.67 -4.10
C LYS A 84 -0.69 -20.17 -3.45
N ARG A 85 -1.76 -20.95 -3.54
CA ARG A 85 -3.08 -20.55 -3.02
C ARG A 85 -3.08 -20.11 -1.56
N TYR A 86 -2.27 -20.73 -0.73
CA TYR A 86 -2.16 -20.38 0.69
C TYR A 86 -1.40 -19.05 0.92
N GLU A 87 -0.58 -18.61 -0.04
CA GLU A 87 0.13 -17.32 0.00
C GLU A 87 -0.74 -16.19 -0.54
N VAL A 88 -1.32 -16.40 -1.73
CA VAL A 88 -2.07 -15.32 -2.41
C VAL A 88 -3.50 -15.15 -1.91
N GLY A 89 -4.06 -16.16 -1.23
CA GLY A 89 -5.46 -16.15 -0.82
C GLY A 89 -5.82 -15.14 0.26
N ASN A 90 -4.83 -14.65 1.01
CA ASN A 90 -5.03 -13.68 2.11
C ASN A 90 -4.36 -12.33 1.84
N LEU A 91 -3.86 -12.11 0.62
CA LEU A 91 -3.21 -10.85 0.28
C LEU A 91 -4.23 -9.72 0.16
N THR A 92 -3.86 -8.58 0.71
CA THR A 92 -4.64 -7.35 0.73
C THR A 92 -3.84 -6.20 0.13
N ALA A 93 -4.47 -5.06 -0.12
CA ALA A 93 -3.79 -3.87 -0.64
C ALA A 93 -2.64 -3.40 0.27
N SER A 94 -2.73 -3.64 1.58
CA SER A 94 -1.69 -3.25 2.56
C SER A 94 -0.42 -4.10 2.50
N ASP A 95 -0.46 -5.24 1.80
CA ASP A 95 0.71 -6.10 1.61
C ASP A 95 1.60 -5.65 0.43
N PHE A 96 1.18 -4.61 -0.29
CA PHE A 96 1.89 -4.06 -1.44
C PHE A 96 2.11 -2.56 -1.32
N THR A 97 3.22 -2.09 -1.88
CA THR A 97 3.51 -0.67 -2.08
C THR A 97 3.61 -0.41 -3.57
N ALA A 98 2.84 0.55 -4.06
CA ALA A 98 2.90 1.00 -5.44
C ALA A 98 3.49 2.40 -5.51
N SER A 99 4.45 2.62 -6.38
CA SER A 99 5.11 3.92 -6.57
C SER A 99 5.14 4.30 -8.06
N ALA A 100 4.80 5.54 -8.36
CA ALA A 100 4.92 6.09 -9.71
C ALA A 100 6.36 6.54 -9.97
N ASP A 101 6.91 6.14 -11.12
CA ASP A 101 8.25 6.57 -11.55
C ASP A 101 8.18 7.93 -12.24
N LEU A 102 8.59 8.96 -11.53
CA LEU A 102 8.61 10.34 -12.03
C LEU A 102 9.97 10.78 -12.60
N SER A 103 10.92 9.87 -12.78
CA SER A 103 12.29 10.19 -13.22
C SER A 103 12.36 10.86 -14.60
N ALA A 104 11.40 10.56 -15.47
CA ALA A 104 11.34 11.12 -16.82
C ALA A 104 10.71 12.52 -16.89
N ILE A 105 10.21 13.07 -15.78
CA ILE A 105 9.50 14.35 -15.76
C ILE A 105 10.50 15.49 -15.60
N THR A 106 10.61 16.30 -16.65
CA THR A 106 11.53 17.44 -16.72
C THR A 106 10.85 18.78 -17.01
N ALA A 107 9.56 18.78 -17.38
CA ALA A 107 8.81 19.97 -17.72
C ALA A 107 7.34 19.85 -17.27
N PRO A 108 6.58 20.95 -17.23
CA PRO A 108 5.14 20.90 -17.07
C PRO A 108 4.46 20.16 -18.23
N GLY A 109 3.41 19.42 -17.95
CA GLY A 109 2.65 18.69 -18.96
C GLY A 109 1.90 17.49 -18.41
N GLU A 110 1.27 16.74 -19.29
CA GLU A 110 0.62 15.47 -18.96
C GLU A 110 1.56 14.32 -19.28
N TYR A 111 1.70 13.43 -18.30
CA TYR A 111 2.60 12.28 -18.39
C TYR A 111 1.86 10.99 -18.10
N LYS A 112 2.21 9.95 -18.83
CA LYS A 112 1.85 8.56 -18.51
C LYS A 112 3.09 7.90 -17.92
N VAL A 113 3.09 7.66 -16.62
CA VAL A 113 4.23 7.14 -15.89
C VAL A 113 4.00 5.70 -15.49
N LYS A 114 5.08 4.91 -15.48
CA LYS A 114 5.04 3.52 -15.03
C LYS A 114 4.83 3.47 -13.51
N VAL A 115 4.07 2.49 -13.06
CA VAL A 115 3.90 2.18 -11.64
C VAL A 115 4.65 0.90 -11.35
N ASN A 116 5.55 0.95 -10.37
CA ASN A 116 6.25 -0.21 -9.85
C ASN A 116 5.54 -0.67 -8.57
N VAL A 117 5.25 -1.97 -8.50
CA VAL A 117 4.58 -2.57 -7.34
C VAL A 117 5.52 -3.55 -6.67
N THR A 118 5.74 -3.36 -5.39
CA THR A 118 6.60 -4.22 -4.57
C THR A 118 5.83 -4.76 -3.37
N PRO A 119 6.01 -6.03 -3.02
CA PRO A 119 5.46 -6.57 -1.79
C PRO A 119 6.19 -5.98 -0.57
N VAL A 120 5.44 -5.67 0.49
CA VAL A 120 5.98 -5.14 1.75
C VAL A 120 6.78 -6.21 2.50
N LYS A 121 6.37 -7.46 2.39
CA LYS A 121 7.08 -8.62 2.97
C LYS A 121 7.59 -9.51 1.86
N GLU A 122 8.77 -10.08 2.04
CA GLU A 122 9.25 -11.14 1.16
C GLU A 122 8.24 -12.29 1.15
N ASN A 123 7.76 -12.60 -0.03
CA ASN A 123 6.90 -13.73 -0.32
C ASN A 123 7.34 -14.33 -1.66
N SER A 124 6.91 -15.57 -1.93
CA SER A 124 7.24 -16.27 -3.17
C SER A 124 6.26 -15.99 -4.30
N CYS A 125 5.37 -15.01 -4.14
CA CYS A 125 4.43 -14.65 -5.20
C CYS A 125 5.07 -13.71 -6.24
N THR A 126 4.66 -13.88 -7.48
CA THR A 126 5.04 -13.02 -8.59
C THR A 126 3.98 -11.94 -8.78
N VAL A 127 4.41 -10.69 -8.79
CA VAL A 127 3.55 -9.54 -9.07
C VAL A 127 3.71 -9.19 -10.55
N ASP A 128 2.59 -9.14 -11.27
CA ASP A 128 2.55 -8.66 -12.65
C ASP A 128 2.24 -7.16 -12.64
N ASP A 129 3.28 -6.35 -12.79
CA ASP A 129 3.20 -4.90 -12.92
C ASP A 129 3.47 -4.42 -14.36
N GLU A 130 3.57 -5.35 -15.32
CA GLU A 130 3.79 -4.99 -16.72
C GLU A 130 2.60 -4.20 -17.28
N GLY A 131 2.92 -3.04 -17.83
CA GLY A 131 1.91 -2.16 -18.43
C GLY A 131 1.10 -1.31 -17.44
N LEU A 132 1.31 -1.46 -16.14
CA LEU A 132 0.69 -0.58 -15.16
C LEU A 132 1.24 0.85 -15.30
N SER A 133 0.35 1.78 -15.53
CA SER A 133 0.70 3.19 -15.69
C SER A 133 -0.42 4.08 -15.20
N VAL A 134 -0.03 5.23 -14.67
CA VAL A 134 -0.95 6.29 -14.25
C VAL A 134 -0.73 7.54 -15.06
N LYS A 135 -1.81 8.29 -15.31
CA LYS A 135 -1.72 9.61 -15.94
C LYS A 135 -1.61 10.66 -14.85
N LEU A 136 -0.63 11.51 -14.98
CA LEU A 136 -0.35 12.61 -14.06
C LEU A 136 -0.29 13.91 -14.84
N LYS A 137 -0.79 14.99 -14.23
CA LYS A 137 -0.58 16.36 -14.69
C LYS A 137 0.45 17.02 -13.79
N VAL A 138 1.48 17.56 -14.41
CA VAL A 138 2.57 18.26 -13.74
C VAL A 138 2.53 19.72 -14.15
N GLU A 139 2.54 20.60 -13.18
CA GLU A 139 2.50 22.05 -13.41
C GLU A 139 3.62 22.74 -12.62
N LYS A 140 3.98 23.92 -13.06
CA LYS A 140 4.94 24.76 -12.36
C LYS A 140 4.23 25.49 -11.22
N THR A 141 4.67 25.31 -10.02
CA THR A 141 4.17 26.02 -8.84
C THR A 141 4.81 27.39 -8.68
N VAL A 142 4.00 28.37 -8.37
CA VAL A 142 4.46 29.72 -8.04
C VAL A 142 4.14 29.99 -6.58
N SER A 143 5.14 30.42 -5.83
CA SER A 143 4.98 30.83 -4.45
C SER A 143 5.02 32.36 -4.37
N LYS A 144 3.97 32.97 -3.82
CA LYS A 144 3.91 34.39 -3.55
C LYS A 144 3.84 34.62 -2.04
N THR A 145 4.85 35.32 -1.51
CA THR A 145 4.84 35.73 -0.12
C THR A 145 4.18 37.10 0.01
N LEU A 146 3.13 37.17 0.81
CA LEU A 146 2.47 38.43 1.16
C LEU A 146 2.86 38.81 2.59
N SER A 147 3.38 40.00 2.75
CA SER A 147 3.59 40.59 4.08
C SER A 147 2.30 41.29 4.54
N ILE A 148 1.83 40.94 5.72
CA ILE A 148 0.59 41.45 6.30
C ILE A 148 0.79 42.89 6.83
N SER A 149 2.05 43.32 6.98
CA SER A 149 2.40 44.62 7.52
C SER A 149 2.15 45.82 6.58
N ASP A 150 1.82 45.59 5.32
CA ASP A 150 1.82 46.62 4.27
C ASP A 150 0.42 47.17 3.95
N GLY A 151 -0.50 47.21 4.89
CA GLY A 151 -1.81 47.87 4.73
C GLY A 151 -2.74 47.29 3.64
N SER A 152 -2.28 46.30 2.89
CA SER A 152 -3.05 45.65 1.81
C SER A 152 -4.09 44.64 2.31
N MET A 153 -3.99 44.23 3.57
CA MET A 153 -5.04 43.46 4.26
C MET A 153 -5.57 44.32 5.44
N LYS A 154 -6.80 44.75 5.33
CA LYS A 154 -7.50 45.38 6.44
C LYS A 154 -7.76 44.30 7.48
N ALA A 155 -6.94 44.25 8.52
CA ALA A 155 -7.21 43.42 9.69
C ALA A 155 -8.46 43.96 10.37
N VAL A 156 -9.58 43.31 10.17
CA VAL A 156 -10.80 43.57 10.94
C VAL A 156 -10.63 42.88 12.28
N ALA A 157 -10.15 43.62 13.27
CA ALA A 157 -10.20 43.15 14.64
C ALA A 157 -11.66 43.24 15.14
N GLU A 158 -12.50 42.28 14.79
CA GLU A 158 -13.83 42.15 15.35
C GLU A 158 -13.74 41.75 16.83
N GLY A 159 -14.33 42.55 17.71
CA GLY A 159 -14.46 42.24 19.12
C GLY A 159 -13.46 42.90 20.06
N ILE A 160 -12.55 43.75 19.56
CA ILE A 160 -11.66 44.53 20.42
C ILE A 160 -12.28 45.91 20.61
N THR A 161 -12.89 46.15 21.76
CA THR A 161 -13.37 47.49 22.16
C THR A 161 -12.40 48.08 23.19
N ALA A 162 -11.90 49.25 22.91
CA ALA A 162 -11.12 49.99 23.89
C ALA A 162 -12.02 50.42 25.06
N THR A 163 -11.56 50.24 26.30
CA THR A 163 -12.25 50.74 27.50
C THR A 163 -12.26 52.25 27.44
N ALA A 164 -13.32 52.87 27.95
CA ALA A 164 -13.46 54.33 27.94
C ALA A 164 -12.21 55.04 28.53
N GLY A 165 -11.60 55.89 27.72
CA GLY A 165 -10.35 56.62 28.06
C GLY A 165 -9.05 55.96 27.59
N MET A 166 -9.12 54.79 26.92
CA MET A 166 -7.98 54.11 26.29
C MET A 166 -8.06 54.16 24.77
N LYS A 167 -6.91 54.22 24.12
CA LYS A 167 -6.74 54.24 22.67
C LYS A 167 -5.91 53.02 22.24
N ILE A 168 -6.33 52.36 21.18
CA ILE A 168 -5.53 51.27 20.59
C ILE A 168 -4.47 51.93 19.71
N ASP A 169 -3.20 51.84 20.09
CA ASP A 169 -2.09 52.46 19.35
C ASP A 169 -1.58 51.60 18.20
N SER A 170 -1.59 50.28 18.35
CA SER A 170 -1.15 49.37 17.27
C SER A 170 -1.78 47.99 17.41
N VAL A 171 -1.98 47.35 16.27
CA VAL A 171 -2.36 45.93 16.18
C VAL A 171 -1.34 45.21 15.29
N THR A 172 -0.66 44.23 15.83
CA THR A 172 0.30 43.40 15.09
C THR A 172 -0.33 42.03 14.80
N ALA A 173 -0.17 41.56 13.58
CA ALA A 173 -0.60 40.19 13.21
C ALA A 173 0.59 39.24 13.29
N GLU A 174 0.35 38.07 13.89
CA GLU A 174 1.28 36.93 13.84
C GLU A 174 0.57 35.72 13.18
N PRO A 175 1.18 35.15 12.12
CA PRO A 175 2.46 35.49 11.48
C PRO A 175 2.38 36.77 10.63
N SER A 176 3.47 37.52 10.57
CA SER A 176 3.58 38.76 9.78
C SER A 176 3.63 38.52 8.27
N THR A 177 3.80 37.29 7.84
CA THR A 177 3.86 36.88 6.42
C THR A 177 3.11 35.61 6.18
N ILE A 178 2.42 35.53 5.07
CA ILE A 178 1.74 34.31 4.57
C ILE A 178 2.33 33.99 3.21
N THR A 179 2.73 32.74 3.02
CA THR A 179 3.17 32.24 1.72
C THR A 179 2.01 31.48 1.06
N LEU A 180 1.57 31.95 -0.08
CA LEU A 180 0.58 31.28 -0.93
C LEU A 180 1.32 30.55 -2.03
N THR A 181 0.98 29.28 -2.21
CA THR A 181 1.50 28.44 -3.30
C THR A 181 0.34 28.00 -4.16
N GLY A 182 0.44 28.19 -5.45
CA GLY A 182 -0.60 27.82 -6.42
C GLY A 182 -0.02 27.56 -7.80
N ASP A 183 -0.87 27.10 -8.72
CA ASP A 183 -0.49 26.86 -10.10
C ASP A 183 -0.27 28.20 -10.83
N SER A 184 0.71 28.20 -11.75
CA SER A 184 0.88 29.32 -12.67
C SER A 184 -0.15 29.19 -13.80
N THR A 185 -1.27 29.87 -13.70
CA THR A 185 -2.18 30.10 -14.84
C THR A 185 -1.68 31.24 -15.72
#